data_2cd8ded5aa07a38e4474ab5a3ecd13b0
#
_entry.id   2cd8ded5aa07a38e4474ab5a3ecd13b0
#
_cell.length_a   1.000
_cell.length_b   1.000
_cell.length_c   1.000
_cell.angle_alpha   90.00
_cell.angle_beta   90.00
_cell.angle_gamma   90.00
#
_symmetry.space_group_name_H-M   'P 1'
#
loop_
_entity.id
_entity.type
_entity.pdbx_description
1 polymer ?
#
loop_
_entity_poly.entity_id
_entity_poly.type
_entity_poly.pdbx_seq_one_letter_code
_entity_poly.pdbx_strand_id
1 'polypeptide(L)'
;MKTLVLFLLTSCASLLMAARPAAEIELIKKRVLSERVEVLIPKGFEVMTEQQMDFAYAHASSRPSVVFTNNNLVSLAFNYSDNDADQDMVEVYETTFAKAYHKQYNKATWFSEGVKEVSGRKVGYLEYMKPEMGHEVYTLVFFTDVQGKLLICTFNCADRQKPEWEPLAKRILNSLKANG
;
A
#
# COMPACT_ATOMS: atom_id res chain seq x y z
N MET A 1 69.72 30.16 23.88
CA MET A 1 68.66 29.23 24.26
C MET A 1 67.52 29.40 23.26
N LYS A 2 67.38 28.53 22.27
CA LYS A 2 66.28 28.56 21.27
C LYS A 2 65.31 27.44 21.59
N THR A 3 64.10 27.78 22.04
CA THR A 3 63.04 26.84 22.37
C THR A 3 62.30 26.43 21.09
N LEU A 4 62.40 25.16 20.73
CA LEU A 4 61.72 24.58 19.58
C LEU A 4 60.32 24.13 20.01
N VAL A 5 59.28 24.79 19.48
CA VAL A 5 57.88 24.42 19.70
C VAL A 5 57.48 23.45 18.61
N LEU A 6 57.22 22.20 19.02
CA LEU A 6 56.75 21.12 18.14
C LEU A 6 55.23 21.14 18.06
N PHE A 7 54.65 21.51 16.90
CA PHE A 7 53.23 21.41 16.60
C PHE A 7 52.87 20.01 16.20
N LEU A 8 52.15 19.30 17.08
CA LEU A 8 51.49 18.02 16.73
C LEU A 8 50.20 18.30 16.00
N LEU A 9 50.18 18.06 14.69
CA LEU A 9 48.97 18.03 13.87
C LEU A 9 48.26 16.69 14.07
N THR A 10 47.21 16.64 14.90
CA THR A 10 46.29 15.51 15.00
C THR A 10 45.33 15.54 13.82
N SER A 11 45.58 14.70 12.82
CA SER A 11 44.66 14.45 11.70
C SER A 11 43.45 13.64 12.19
N CYS A 12 42.31 14.30 12.35
CA CYS A 12 41.05 13.67 12.64
C CYS A 12 40.47 13.09 11.32
N ALA A 13 40.76 11.83 11.05
CA ALA A 13 40.15 11.11 9.93
C ALA A 13 38.69 10.82 10.27
N SER A 14 37.78 11.66 9.75
CA SER A 14 36.34 11.43 9.81
C SER A 14 36.02 10.23 8.94
N LEU A 15 35.75 9.06 9.55
CA LEU A 15 35.14 7.93 8.88
C LEU A 15 33.71 8.35 8.47
N LEU A 16 33.55 8.73 7.21
CA LEU A 16 32.24 8.76 6.55
C LEU A 16 31.75 7.31 6.46
N MET A 17 30.95 6.88 7.42
CA MET A 17 30.12 5.69 7.26
C MET A 17 29.12 5.99 6.13
N ALA A 18 29.43 5.54 4.91
CA ALA A 18 28.47 5.50 3.82
C ALA A 18 27.32 4.58 4.26
N ALA A 19 26.18 5.16 4.62
CA ALA A 19 24.97 4.41 4.84
C ALA A 19 24.70 3.60 3.56
N ARG A 20 24.71 2.27 3.68
CA ARG A 20 24.28 1.40 2.57
C ARG A 20 22.87 1.81 2.21
N PRO A 21 22.57 2.16 0.94
CA PRO A 21 21.19 2.37 0.55
C PRO A 21 20.42 1.10 0.88
N ALA A 22 19.30 1.24 1.59
CA ALA A 22 18.38 0.14 1.80
C ALA A 22 18.07 -0.46 0.42
N ALA A 23 18.14 -1.79 0.31
CA ALA A 23 17.88 -2.46 -0.96
C ALA A 23 16.50 -2.01 -1.46
N GLU A 24 16.47 -1.35 -2.62
CA GLU A 24 15.21 -0.85 -3.19
C GLU A 24 14.28 -2.04 -3.46
N ILE A 25 13.08 -2.01 -2.89
CA ILE A 25 12.08 -3.06 -3.11
C ILE A 25 11.64 -3.00 -4.58
N GLU A 26 11.97 -4.05 -5.32
CA GLU A 26 11.60 -4.19 -6.72
C GLU A 26 10.10 -4.45 -6.85
N LEU A 27 9.43 -3.69 -7.72
CA LEU A 27 8.04 -3.93 -8.11
C LEU A 27 8.01 -4.64 -9.46
N ILE A 28 7.31 -5.76 -9.53
CA ILE A 28 7.14 -6.54 -10.75
C ILE A 28 5.69 -6.49 -11.23
N LYS A 29 5.51 -6.48 -12.54
CA LYS A 29 4.20 -6.49 -13.17
C LYS A 29 3.56 -7.87 -13.02
N LYS A 30 2.32 -7.92 -12.52
CA LYS A 30 1.52 -9.14 -12.45
C LYS A 30 0.13 -8.90 -13.01
N ARG A 31 -0.46 -9.97 -13.52
CA ARG A 31 -1.87 -10.03 -13.88
C ARG A 31 -2.61 -10.85 -12.84
N VAL A 32 -3.71 -10.34 -12.36
CA VAL A 32 -4.51 -10.93 -11.29
C VAL A 32 -5.98 -11.03 -11.70
N LEU A 33 -6.78 -11.76 -10.93
CA LEU A 33 -8.23 -11.92 -11.16
C LEU A 33 -8.53 -12.44 -12.58
N SER A 34 -7.91 -13.56 -12.95
CA SER A 34 -8.04 -14.17 -14.30
C SER A 34 -7.66 -13.17 -15.41
N GLU A 35 -6.52 -12.47 -15.22
CA GLU A 35 -5.92 -11.50 -16.16
C GLU A 35 -6.73 -10.22 -16.40
N ARG A 36 -7.82 -9.99 -15.64
CA ARG A 36 -8.65 -8.78 -15.76
C ARG A 36 -7.95 -7.52 -15.29
N VAL A 37 -6.94 -7.66 -14.44
CA VAL A 37 -6.22 -6.54 -13.82
C VAL A 37 -4.72 -6.75 -13.96
N GLU A 38 -4.00 -5.77 -14.50
CA GLU A 38 -2.55 -5.69 -14.48
C GLU A 38 -2.13 -4.64 -13.45
N VAL A 39 -1.17 -4.99 -12.59
CA VAL A 39 -0.70 -4.12 -11.51
C VAL A 39 0.72 -4.47 -11.09
N LEU A 40 1.45 -3.52 -10.54
CA LEU A 40 2.74 -3.76 -9.91
C LEU A 40 2.54 -4.41 -8.54
N ILE A 41 3.31 -5.46 -8.26
CA ILE A 41 3.33 -6.15 -6.97
C ILE A 41 4.77 -6.26 -6.51
N PRO A 42 5.08 -6.08 -5.21
CA PRO A 42 6.44 -6.23 -4.72
C PRO A 42 6.99 -7.63 -5.02
N LYS A 43 8.21 -7.68 -5.55
CA LYS A 43 8.92 -8.94 -5.78
C LYS A 43 9.09 -9.68 -4.45
N GLY A 44 8.82 -10.97 -4.44
CA GLY A 44 8.87 -11.79 -3.22
C GLY A 44 7.56 -11.81 -2.43
N PHE A 45 6.53 -11.05 -2.84
CA PHE A 45 5.20 -11.27 -2.28
C PHE A 45 4.61 -12.57 -2.84
N GLU A 46 4.06 -13.36 -1.95
CA GLU A 46 3.38 -14.61 -2.26
C GLU A 46 1.87 -14.48 -2.08
N VAL A 47 1.11 -15.28 -2.79
CA VAL A 47 -0.35 -15.36 -2.60
C VAL A 47 -0.62 -16.11 -1.30
N MET A 48 -1.48 -15.55 -0.46
CA MET A 48 -1.97 -16.26 0.73
C MET A 48 -2.65 -17.57 0.33
N THR A 49 -2.31 -18.64 1.05
CA THR A 49 -3.01 -19.91 0.93
C THR A 49 -4.44 -19.82 1.49
N GLU A 50 -5.31 -20.75 1.12
CA GLU A 50 -6.67 -20.82 1.68
C GLU A 50 -6.67 -20.85 3.20
N GLN A 51 -5.79 -21.63 3.81
CA GLN A 51 -5.66 -21.71 5.26
C GLN A 51 -5.26 -20.37 5.90
N GLN A 52 -4.34 -19.63 5.29
CA GLN A 52 -3.96 -18.28 5.74
C GLN A 52 -5.10 -17.28 5.58
N MET A 53 -5.84 -17.37 4.48
CA MET A 53 -7.02 -16.55 4.23
C MET A 53 -8.13 -16.84 5.25
N ASP A 54 -8.41 -18.11 5.57
CA ASP A 54 -9.39 -18.50 6.56
C ASP A 54 -9.05 -17.97 7.95
N PHE A 55 -7.78 -17.98 8.31
CA PHE A 55 -7.32 -17.45 9.59
C PHE A 55 -7.39 -15.90 9.60
N ALA A 56 -6.84 -15.24 8.58
CA ALA A 56 -6.75 -13.77 8.53
C ALA A 56 -8.11 -13.08 8.40
N TYR A 57 -9.07 -13.71 7.75
CA TYR A 57 -10.40 -13.15 7.44
C TYR A 57 -11.56 -13.91 8.10
N ALA A 58 -11.29 -14.68 9.16
CA ALA A 58 -12.31 -15.50 9.86
C ALA A 58 -13.52 -14.70 10.35
N HIS A 59 -13.34 -13.42 10.67
CA HIS A 59 -14.38 -12.53 11.19
C HIS A 59 -14.67 -11.33 10.25
N ALA A 60 -14.10 -11.34 9.04
CA ALA A 60 -14.35 -10.27 8.09
C ALA A 60 -15.75 -10.39 7.47
N SER A 61 -16.41 -9.25 7.27
CA SER A 61 -17.72 -9.18 6.58
C SER A 61 -17.62 -9.55 5.10
N SER A 62 -16.43 -9.42 4.51
CA SER A 62 -16.11 -9.86 3.15
C SER A 62 -14.68 -10.38 3.10
N ARG A 63 -14.51 -11.49 2.39
CA ARG A 63 -13.20 -12.09 2.14
C ARG A 63 -12.65 -11.58 0.81
N PRO A 64 -11.39 -11.10 0.76
CA PRO A 64 -10.77 -10.74 -0.51
C PRO A 64 -10.69 -11.92 -1.49
N SER A 65 -10.72 -11.65 -2.79
CA SER A 65 -10.56 -12.67 -3.83
C SER A 65 -9.14 -13.22 -3.89
N VAL A 66 -8.14 -12.36 -3.63
CA VAL A 66 -6.72 -12.75 -3.54
C VAL A 66 -5.96 -11.75 -2.68
N VAL A 67 -4.99 -12.24 -1.92
CA VAL A 67 -4.08 -11.42 -1.10
C VAL A 67 -2.64 -11.81 -1.39
N PHE A 68 -1.82 -10.82 -1.69
CA PHE A 68 -0.36 -10.94 -1.77
C PHE A 68 0.26 -10.40 -0.49
N THR A 69 1.26 -11.09 0.06
CA THR A 69 1.88 -10.71 1.33
C THR A 69 3.34 -11.12 1.41
N ASN A 70 4.08 -10.44 2.28
CA ASN A 70 5.36 -10.89 2.78
C ASN A 70 5.24 -11.26 4.28
N ASN A 71 5.10 -12.51 4.61
CA ASN A 71 5.02 -12.98 6.00
C ASN A 71 3.94 -12.28 6.86
N ASN A 72 2.81 -11.89 6.25
CA ASN A 72 1.64 -11.26 6.89
C ASN A 72 1.88 -9.85 7.51
N LEU A 73 3.06 -9.24 7.33
CA LEU A 73 3.35 -7.90 7.86
C LEU A 73 2.95 -6.77 6.89
N VAL A 74 3.06 -7.04 5.59
CA VAL A 74 2.63 -6.13 4.53
C VAL A 74 1.77 -6.92 3.58
N SER A 75 0.63 -6.37 3.21
CA SER A 75 -0.32 -7.07 2.34
C SER A 75 -0.91 -6.16 1.28
N LEU A 76 -1.24 -6.76 0.16
CA LEU A 76 -2.02 -6.16 -0.94
C LEU A 76 -3.16 -7.11 -1.28
N ALA A 77 -4.37 -6.73 -0.88
CA ALA A 77 -5.58 -7.50 -1.11
C ALA A 77 -6.35 -6.96 -2.31
N PHE A 78 -6.99 -7.86 -3.06
CA PHE A 78 -7.91 -7.56 -4.14
C PHE A 78 -9.25 -8.20 -3.82
N ASN A 79 -10.28 -7.39 -3.71
CA ASN A 79 -11.65 -7.83 -3.51
C ASN A 79 -12.46 -7.48 -4.76
N TYR A 80 -12.74 -8.47 -5.59
CA TYR A 80 -13.60 -8.34 -6.75
C TYR A 80 -15.01 -8.74 -6.35
N SER A 81 -15.89 -7.75 -6.21
CA SER A 81 -17.22 -7.93 -5.66
C SER A 81 -18.26 -8.15 -6.76
N ASP A 82 -19.46 -8.61 -6.36
CA ASP A 82 -20.62 -8.71 -7.25
C ASP A 82 -21.38 -7.37 -7.40
N ASN A 83 -20.93 -6.31 -6.71
CA ASN A 83 -21.55 -4.99 -6.83
C ASN A 83 -21.32 -4.43 -8.23
N ASP A 84 -22.36 -3.90 -8.83
CA ASP A 84 -22.27 -3.23 -10.12
C ASP A 84 -21.42 -1.96 -9.98
N ALA A 85 -20.58 -1.70 -10.95
CA ALA A 85 -19.77 -0.51 -11.00
C ALA A 85 -19.42 -0.14 -12.45
N ASP A 86 -19.36 1.16 -12.70
CA ASP A 86 -18.82 1.77 -13.92
C ASP A 86 -18.01 3.02 -13.57
N GLN A 87 -17.45 3.68 -14.56
CA GLN A 87 -16.62 4.87 -14.36
C GLN A 87 -17.39 6.08 -13.79
N ASP A 88 -18.69 6.17 -14.00
CA ASP A 88 -19.52 7.25 -13.45
C ASP A 88 -19.85 7.00 -11.97
N MET A 89 -19.86 5.75 -11.55
CA MET A 89 -20.08 5.36 -10.16
C MET A 89 -18.87 5.52 -9.25
N VAL A 90 -17.64 5.69 -9.78
CA VAL A 90 -16.41 5.77 -8.96
C VAL A 90 -16.48 6.93 -7.96
N GLU A 91 -16.99 8.09 -8.35
CA GLU A 91 -17.13 9.26 -7.45
C GLU A 91 -18.20 9.02 -6.38
N VAL A 92 -19.25 8.30 -6.72
CA VAL A 92 -20.31 7.91 -5.77
C VAL A 92 -19.76 6.92 -4.74
N TYR A 93 -18.98 5.93 -5.19
CA TYR A 93 -18.32 4.99 -4.29
C TYR A 93 -17.31 5.69 -3.40
N GLU A 94 -16.52 6.64 -3.93
CA GLU A 94 -15.56 7.42 -3.14
C GLU A 94 -16.27 8.13 -1.98
N THR A 95 -17.28 8.94 -2.27
CA THR A 95 -18.06 9.67 -1.27
C THR A 95 -18.69 8.71 -0.23
N THR A 96 -19.21 7.58 -0.71
CA THR A 96 -19.87 6.57 0.15
C THR A 96 -18.84 5.90 1.07
N PHE A 97 -17.71 5.47 0.54
CA PHE A 97 -16.66 4.82 1.31
C PHE A 97 -15.97 5.79 2.27
N ALA A 98 -15.66 7.03 1.83
CA ALA A 98 -15.11 8.05 2.70
C ALA A 98 -16.01 8.25 3.92
N LYS A 99 -17.31 8.49 3.72
CA LYS A 99 -18.28 8.66 4.81
C LYS A 99 -18.35 7.43 5.73
N ALA A 100 -18.40 6.23 5.15
CA ALA A 100 -18.48 4.98 5.94
C ALA A 100 -17.22 4.74 6.76
N TYR A 101 -16.04 4.93 6.15
CA TYR A 101 -14.75 4.67 6.78
C TYR A 101 -14.41 5.72 7.84
N HIS A 102 -14.72 7.01 7.62
CA HIS A 102 -14.60 8.04 8.65
C HIS A 102 -15.45 7.72 9.88
N LYS A 103 -16.66 7.21 9.68
CA LYS A 103 -17.52 6.76 10.79
C LYS A 103 -16.96 5.53 11.50
N GLN A 104 -16.47 4.54 10.73
CA GLN A 104 -15.96 3.28 11.26
C GLN A 104 -14.62 3.46 11.98
N TYR A 105 -13.73 4.27 11.41
CA TYR A 105 -12.38 4.52 11.91
C TYR A 105 -12.24 5.94 12.45
N ASN A 106 -13.11 6.31 13.40
CA ASN A 106 -13.19 7.67 13.96
C ASN A 106 -11.94 8.12 14.71
N LYS A 107 -11.00 7.19 15.01
CA LYS A 107 -9.69 7.47 15.62
C LYS A 107 -8.54 7.40 14.61
N ALA A 108 -8.83 7.21 13.34
CA ALA A 108 -7.81 7.16 12.30
C ALA A 108 -7.24 8.55 12.01
N THR A 109 -5.97 8.58 11.63
CA THR A 109 -5.33 9.76 11.04
C THR A 109 -5.49 9.68 9.53
N TRP A 110 -6.20 10.62 8.94
CA TRP A 110 -6.45 10.70 7.50
C TRP A 110 -5.37 11.52 6.80
N PHE A 111 -4.86 11.01 5.68
CA PHE A 111 -3.81 11.67 4.89
C PHE A 111 -4.37 12.25 3.60
N SER A 112 -5.08 11.45 2.82
CA SER A 112 -5.68 11.89 1.56
C SER A 112 -6.83 10.97 1.13
N GLU A 113 -7.76 11.52 0.36
CA GLU A 113 -8.86 10.79 -0.26
C GLU A 113 -9.33 11.51 -1.51
N GLY A 114 -10.04 10.83 -2.41
CA GLY A 114 -10.58 11.42 -3.62
C GLY A 114 -10.60 10.46 -4.81
N VAL A 115 -10.74 11.04 -5.99
CA VAL A 115 -10.70 10.34 -7.28
C VAL A 115 -9.57 10.90 -8.13
N LYS A 116 -8.86 10.04 -8.82
CA LYS A 116 -7.80 10.39 -9.76
C LYS A 116 -7.87 9.55 -11.02
N GLU A 117 -7.23 10.01 -12.08
CA GLU A 117 -7.07 9.22 -13.29
C GLU A 117 -5.82 8.35 -13.21
N VAL A 118 -5.98 7.05 -13.50
CA VAL A 118 -4.89 6.07 -13.61
C VAL A 118 -5.09 5.24 -14.86
N SER A 119 -4.12 5.24 -15.75
CA SER A 119 -4.18 4.51 -17.03
C SER A 119 -5.45 4.80 -17.85
N GLY A 120 -5.92 6.07 -17.84
CA GLY A 120 -7.11 6.51 -18.57
C GLY A 120 -8.44 6.13 -17.91
N ARG A 121 -8.44 5.72 -16.64
CA ARG A 121 -9.66 5.38 -15.89
C ARG A 121 -9.70 6.10 -14.54
N LYS A 122 -10.90 6.45 -14.08
CA LYS A 122 -11.11 6.96 -12.73
C LYS A 122 -10.82 5.86 -11.71
N VAL A 123 -10.05 6.21 -10.67
CA VAL A 123 -9.76 5.36 -9.52
C VAL A 123 -10.02 6.18 -8.26
N GLY A 124 -10.94 5.73 -7.44
CA GLY A 124 -11.16 6.30 -6.11
C GLY A 124 -10.12 5.79 -5.13
N TYR A 125 -9.75 6.58 -4.13
CA TYR A 125 -8.78 6.18 -3.12
C TYR A 125 -9.02 6.83 -1.77
N LEU A 126 -8.60 6.13 -0.71
CA LEU A 126 -8.62 6.58 0.69
C LEU A 126 -7.29 6.18 1.33
N GLU A 127 -6.60 7.13 1.97
CA GLU A 127 -5.30 6.92 2.60
C GLU A 127 -5.36 7.35 4.06
N TYR A 128 -5.11 6.42 4.98
CA TYR A 128 -5.22 6.67 6.41
C TYR A 128 -4.34 5.75 7.25
N MET A 129 -4.17 6.09 8.52
CA MET A 129 -3.59 5.26 9.56
C MET A 129 -4.65 4.98 10.61
N LYS A 130 -4.86 3.73 10.97
CA LYS A 130 -5.85 3.32 11.98
C LYS A 130 -5.23 2.49 13.09
N PRO A 131 -5.72 2.61 14.33
CA PRO A 131 -5.35 1.68 15.38
C PRO A 131 -5.96 0.30 15.11
N GLU A 132 -5.14 -0.76 15.25
CA GLU A 132 -5.55 -2.14 15.08
C GLU A 132 -4.75 -3.05 16.04
N MET A 133 -5.41 -3.75 16.95
CA MET A 133 -4.80 -4.70 17.91
C MET A 133 -3.58 -4.14 18.67
N GLY A 134 -3.61 -2.86 19.08
CA GLY A 134 -2.52 -2.23 19.83
C GLY A 134 -1.38 -1.68 18.98
N HIS A 135 -1.53 -1.67 17.68
CA HIS A 135 -0.61 -1.10 16.70
C HIS A 135 -1.32 -0.09 15.81
N GLU A 136 -0.55 0.75 15.13
CA GLU A 136 -1.05 1.58 14.06
C GLU A 136 -0.80 0.87 12.72
N VAL A 137 -1.80 0.87 11.84
CA VAL A 137 -1.73 0.26 10.51
C VAL A 137 -1.95 1.34 9.45
N TYR A 138 -0.95 1.57 8.61
CA TYR A 138 -1.11 2.36 7.40
C TYR A 138 -1.92 1.59 6.37
N THR A 139 -2.94 2.23 5.84
CA THR A 139 -3.86 1.66 4.86
C THR A 139 -4.03 2.60 3.67
N LEU A 140 -3.87 2.06 2.46
CA LEU A 140 -4.26 2.70 1.21
C LEU A 140 -5.30 1.82 0.53
N VAL A 141 -6.54 2.28 0.51
CA VAL A 141 -7.64 1.65 -0.25
C VAL A 141 -7.73 2.36 -1.59
N PHE A 142 -7.87 1.61 -2.68
CA PHE A 142 -8.16 2.18 -3.99
C PHE A 142 -9.10 1.25 -4.76
N PHE A 143 -9.95 1.82 -5.60
CA PHE A 143 -11.03 1.08 -6.23
C PHE A 143 -11.41 1.68 -7.57
N THR A 144 -11.91 0.81 -8.44
CA THR A 144 -12.43 1.16 -9.76
C THR A 144 -13.39 0.06 -10.22
N ASP A 145 -14.00 0.23 -11.37
CA ASP A 145 -14.74 -0.84 -12.01
C ASP A 145 -13.83 -1.74 -12.86
N VAL A 146 -14.19 -2.99 -12.94
CA VAL A 146 -13.60 -4.01 -13.82
C VAL A 146 -14.74 -4.82 -14.42
N GLN A 147 -14.94 -4.74 -15.74
CA GLN A 147 -16.00 -5.49 -16.44
C GLN A 147 -17.38 -5.34 -15.79
N GLY A 148 -17.77 -4.11 -15.44
CA GLY A 148 -19.07 -3.81 -14.85
C GLY A 148 -19.20 -4.14 -13.36
N LYS A 149 -18.15 -4.54 -12.68
CA LYS A 149 -18.13 -4.89 -11.25
C LYS A 149 -17.09 -4.10 -10.48
N LEU A 150 -17.35 -3.88 -9.20
CA LEU A 150 -16.46 -3.13 -8.31
C LEU A 150 -15.25 -3.98 -7.88
N LEU A 151 -14.07 -3.46 -8.17
CA LEU A 151 -12.80 -3.93 -7.62
C LEU A 151 -12.36 -2.99 -6.50
N ILE A 152 -12.07 -3.53 -5.33
CA ILE A 152 -11.46 -2.82 -4.20
C ILE A 152 -10.11 -3.44 -3.92
N CYS A 153 -9.06 -2.62 -3.93
CA CYS A 153 -7.70 -3.00 -3.58
C CYS A 153 -7.35 -2.37 -2.24
N THR A 154 -6.69 -3.11 -1.35
CA THR A 154 -6.27 -2.60 -0.03
C THR A 154 -4.83 -2.96 0.21
N PHE A 155 -3.99 -1.95 0.36
CA PHE A 155 -2.60 -2.10 0.81
C PHE A 155 -2.53 -1.78 2.30
N ASN A 156 -1.86 -2.64 3.07
CA ASN A 156 -1.63 -2.44 4.51
C ASN A 156 -0.16 -2.68 4.87
N CYS A 157 0.35 -1.87 5.79
CA CYS A 157 1.61 -2.15 6.49
C CYS A 157 1.57 -1.57 7.91
N ALA A 158 2.44 -2.08 8.81
CA ALA A 158 2.58 -1.49 10.14
C ALA A 158 3.16 -0.06 10.05
N ASP A 159 2.84 0.80 11.02
CA ASP A 159 3.29 2.19 11.13
C ASP A 159 4.79 2.38 10.93
N ARG A 160 5.60 1.56 11.61
CA ARG A 160 7.07 1.57 11.50
C ARG A 160 7.60 1.30 10.10
N GLN A 161 6.81 0.66 9.25
CA GLN A 161 7.15 0.34 7.86
C GLN A 161 6.63 1.38 6.88
N LYS A 162 5.73 2.29 7.31
CA LYS A 162 5.13 3.32 6.46
C LYS A 162 6.15 4.13 5.65
N PRO A 163 7.29 4.62 6.22
CA PRO A 163 8.23 5.42 5.43
C PRO A 163 8.79 4.70 4.19
N GLU A 164 8.96 3.39 4.28
CA GLU A 164 9.44 2.56 3.17
C GLU A 164 8.30 2.19 2.20
N TRP A 165 7.12 1.87 2.74
CA TRP A 165 6.05 1.26 1.96
C TRP A 165 5.03 2.25 1.38
N GLU A 166 4.83 3.42 1.97
CA GLU A 166 3.91 4.43 1.44
C GLU A 166 4.24 4.84 -0.01
N PRO A 167 5.49 5.16 -0.38
CA PRO A 167 5.83 5.48 -1.77
C PRO A 167 5.55 4.31 -2.72
N LEU A 168 5.80 3.08 -2.28
CA LEU A 168 5.55 1.87 -3.07
C LEU A 168 4.05 1.61 -3.23
N ALA A 169 3.25 1.76 -2.19
CA ALA A 169 1.79 1.65 -2.24
C ALA A 169 1.19 2.63 -3.25
N LYS A 170 1.68 3.88 -3.27
CA LYS A 170 1.26 4.88 -4.26
C LYS A 170 1.70 4.52 -5.69
N ARG A 171 2.88 3.93 -5.87
CA ARG A 171 3.32 3.40 -7.17
C ARG A 171 2.45 2.21 -7.61
N ILE A 172 2.05 1.33 -6.69
CA ILE A 172 1.15 0.21 -6.97
C ILE A 172 -0.21 0.74 -7.45
N LEU A 173 -0.83 1.66 -6.70
CA LEU A 173 -2.07 2.31 -7.11
C LEU A 173 -1.95 2.92 -8.52
N ASN A 174 -0.90 3.70 -8.78
CA ASN A 174 -0.68 4.38 -10.05
C ASN A 174 -0.35 3.43 -11.22
N SER A 175 -0.09 2.16 -10.95
CA SER A 175 0.18 1.14 -11.95
C SER A 175 -1.06 0.35 -12.38
N LEU A 176 -2.19 0.57 -11.70
CA LEU A 176 -3.42 -0.19 -11.93
C LEU A 176 -3.89 -0.04 -13.38
N LYS A 177 -4.11 -1.17 -14.06
CA LYS A 177 -4.76 -1.23 -15.35
C LYS A 177 -5.89 -2.25 -15.26
N ALA A 178 -7.10 -1.77 -15.30
CA ALA A 178 -8.29 -2.59 -15.34
C ALA A 178 -8.74 -2.77 -16.80
N ASN A 179 -8.97 -4.02 -17.21
CA ASN A 179 -9.59 -4.30 -18.50
C ASN A 179 -11.08 -4.01 -18.38
N GLY A 180 -11.56 -3.09 -19.22
CA GLY A 180 -12.97 -2.70 -19.29
C GLY A 180 -13.87 -3.79 -19.85
#